data_5d0d3a6b3bec82f54de0863748ef7ea3
#
_entry.id   5d0d3a6b3bec82f54de0863748ef7ea3
#
_cell.length_a   1.000
_cell.length_b   1.000
_cell.length_c   1.000
_cell.angle_alpha   90.00
_cell.angle_beta   90.00
_cell.angle_gamma   90.00
#
_symmetry.space_group_name_H-M   'P 1'
#
loop_
_entity.id
_entity.type
_entity.pdbx_description
1 polymer ?
#
loop_
_entity_poly.entity_id
_entity_poly.type
_entity_poly.pdbx_seq_one_letter_code
_entity_poly.pdbx_strand_id
1 'polypeptide(L)'
;MVAIAGAQDVVPLYPGTPPGSTQENYPEKQYFSKVWNTDVVTNVTRPTLTIFKPSPELKNGTAIVICPGGGFMALSIASEGTEVAKFLAAKGVTAFVLKYRLAHTGEDATQEFAAAFADRQKYDAMTKNVIPLALADGLAAVAYVRQHASEWGISPDKVGIIGFSAGGFVTAGVAVRYAPESRPAFVAVIYGGLMRESSVPPDAPPMFIAAATDDNLGLAPASIALYEKWTAAQKSAELHMYAKGGHGFGARPHNIPTDHWIDRFAEWLQLEGFLNK
;
A
#
# COMPACT_ATOMS: atom_id res chain seq x y z
N MET A 1 27.04 4.92 -17.09
CA MET A 1 26.59 6.21 -16.59
C MET A 1 25.51 5.92 -15.56
N VAL A 2 25.80 6.20 -14.27
CA VAL A 2 24.79 6.08 -13.21
C VAL A 2 23.88 7.30 -13.38
N ALA A 3 22.62 7.09 -13.76
CA ALA A 3 21.63 8.14 -13.80
C ALA A 3 21.46 8.67 -12.36
N ILE A 4 21.79 9.93 -12.16
CA ILE A 4 21.47 10.64 -10.92
C ILE A 4 19.96 10.59 -10.80
N ALA A 5 19.46 9.92 -9.73
CA ALA A 5 18.04 9.94 -9.41
C ALA A 5 17.64 11.41 -9.22
N GLY A 6 16.92 11.99 -10.19
CA GLY A 6 16.37 13.33 -10.09
C GLY A 6 15.49 13.44 -8.85
N ALA A 7 15.35 14.63 -8.31
CA ALA A 7 14.46 14.92 -7.17
C ALA A 7 13.07 14.33 -7.50
N GLN A 8 12.54 13.51 -6.58
CA GLN A 8 11.23 12.92 -6.74
C GLN A 8 10.17 13.99 -6.53
N ASP A 9 9.20 14.06 -7.43
CA ASP A 9 8.07 14.96 -7.26
C ASP A 9 7.23 14.47 -6.07
N VAL A 10 6.97 15.36 -5.12
CA VAL A 10 6.06 15.10 -3.99
C VAL A 10 4.90 16.09 -4.11
N VAL A 11 3.68 15.54 -4.12
CA VAL A 11 2.47 16.35 -4.20
C VAL A 11 1.61 16.15 -2.95
N PRO A 12 1.01 17.22 -2.40
CA PRO A 12 0.03 17.07 -1.33
C PRO A 12 -1.22 16.36 -1.87
N LEU A 13 -1.77 15.43 -1.09
CA LEU A 13 -3.00 14.73 -1.48
C LEU A 13 -4.24 15.65 -1.40
N TYR A 14 -4.21 16.62 -0.51
CA TYR A 14 -5.30 17.58 -0.33
C TYR A 14 -4.76 19.01 -0.48
N PRO A 15 -5.52 19.93 -1.09
CA PRO A 15 -5.07 21.31 -1.30
C PRO A 15 -5.00 22.15 0.00
N GLY A 16 -5.54 21.61 1.10
CA GLY A 16 -5.58 22.29 2.41
C GLY A 16 -5.54 21.28 3.56
N THR A 17 -6.27 21.57 4.64
CA THR A 17 -6.41 20.64 5.76
C THR A 17 -7.14 19.38 5.33
N PRO A 18 -6.56 18.17 5.53
CA PRO A 18 -7.24 16.93 5.16
C PRO A 18 -8.57 16.77 5.91
N PRO A 19 -9.64 16.29 5.24
CA PRO A 19 -10.94 16.09 5.88
C PRO A 19 -10.85 15.19 7.12
N GLY A 20 -11.53 15.57 8.20
CA GLY A 20 -11.54 14.81 9.46
C GLY A 20 -10.26 14.93 10.30
N SER A 21 -9.31 15.77 9.91
CA SER A 21 -8.11 16.02 10.72
C SER A 21 -8.48 16.81 11.97
N THR A 22 -7.89 16.43 13.11
CA THR A 22 -7.84 17.25 14.32
C THR A 22 -6.81 18.37 14.12
N GLN A 23 -6.87 19.41 14.96
CA GLN A 23 -5.90 20.51 14.90
C GLN A 23 -4.52 20.14 15.47
N GLU A 24 -4.31 18.89 15.84
CA GLU A 24 -3.04 18.40 16.35
C GLU A 24 -1.96 18.51 15.28
N ASN A 25 -0.91 19.24 15.59
CA ASN A 25 0.21 19.50 14.68
C ASN A 25 1.51 19.06 15.37
N TYR A 26 1.85 17.80 15.18
CA TYR A 26 3.14 17.26 15.59
C TYR A 26 4.01 17.01 14.35
N PRO A 27 5.35 17.12 14.47
CA PRO A 27 6.23 17.01 13.32
C PRO A 27 6.28 15.58 12.80
N GLU A 28 6.17 15.44 11.47
CA GLU A 28 6.51 14.19 10.79
C GLU A 28 7.99 13.90 11.03
N LYS A 29 8.32 12.64 11.31
CA LYS A 29 9.70 12.16 11.51
C LYS A 29 10.01 11.09 10.48
N GLN A 30 11.27 11.04 10.03
CA GLN A 30 11.81 9.95 9.23
C GLN A 30 13.12 9.49 9.85
N TYR A 31 13.26 8.18 10.04
CA TYR A 31 14.46 7.58 10.60
C TYR A 31 14.61 6.13 10.18
N PHE A 32 15.83 5.59 10.33
CA PHE A 32 16.09 4.17 10.12
C PHE A 32 15.69 3.38 11.37
N SER A 33 14.70 2.51 11.26
CA SER A 33 14.32 1.59 12.33
C SER A 33 15.23 0.37 12.34
N LYS A 34 15.96 0.18 13.43
CA LYS A 34 16.75 -1.05 13.65
C LYS A 34 15.85 -2.27 13.89
N VAL A 35 14.66 -2.08 14.45
CA VAL A 35 13.69 -3.14 14.73
C VAL A 35 13.15 -3.74 13.45
N TRP A 36 12.75 -2.89 12.50
CA TRP A 36 12.21 -3.33 11.21
C TRP A 36 13.27 -3.37 10.10
N ASN A 37 14.49 -2.95 10.38
CA ASN A 37 15.61 -2.87 9.42
C ASN A 37 15.23 -2.15 8.12
N THR A 38 14.57 -1.00 8.22
CA THR A 38 14.12 -0.17 7.09
C THR A 38 13.95 1.28 7.53
N ASP A 39 13.96 2.20 6.56
CA ASP A 39 13.53 3.58 6.83
C ASP A 39 12.02 3.61 7.07
N VAL A 40 11.63 4.36 8.10
CA VAL A 40 10.23 4.57 8.48
C VAL A 40 9.89 6.05 8.52
N VAL A 41 8.62 6.36 8.20
CA VAL A 41 8.02 7.67 8.40
C VAL A 41 6.94 7.54 9.46
N THR A 42 6.86 8.49 10.38
CA THR A 42 5.90 8.52 11.49
C THR A 42 5.22 9.87 11.60
N ASN A 43 4.12 9.94 12.33
CA ASN A 43 3.43 11.19 12.64
C ASN A 43 2.94 11.94 11.39
N VAL A 44 2.47 11.21 10.37
CA VAL A 44 1.87 11.81 9.18
C VAL A 44 0.51 12.41 9.53
N THR A 45 0.39 13.72 9.43
CA THR A 45 -0.87 14.48 9.57
C THR A 45 -1.35 15.08 8.26
N ARG A 46 -0.43 15.24 7.29
CA ARG A 46 -0.68 15.78 5.95
C ARG A 46 -0.29 14.76 4.88
N PRO A 47 -1.25 14.00 4.34
CA PRO A 47 -0.98 13.00 3.32
C PRO A 47 -0.33 13.56 2.06
N THR A 48 0.65 12.83 1.52
CA THR A 48 1.35 13.18 0.29
C THR A 48 1.53 11.97 -0.60
N LEU A 49 1.73 12.21 -1.90
CA LEU A 49 2.13 11.22 -2.89
C LEU A 49 3.54 11.54 -3.39
N THR A 50 4.47 10.59 -3.24
CA THR A 50 5.80 10.65 -3.86
C THR A 50 5.77 9.89 -5.18
N ILE A 51 6.14 10.53 -6.29
CA ILE A 51 5.95 10.04 -7.64
C ILE A 51 7.24 9.42 -8.19
N PHE A 52 7.15 8.18 -8.66
CA PHE A 52 8.21 7.45 -9.35
C PHE A 52 7.77 7.20 -10.79
N LYS A 53 8.43 7.90 -11.72
CA LYS A 53 8.09 7.82 -13.14
C LYS A 53 8.96 6.77 -13.83
N PRO A 54 8.40 5.94 -14.72
CA PRO A 54 9.19 5.12 -15.62
C PRO A 54 9.95 5.99 -16.61
N SER A 55 11.01 5.44 -17.20
CA SER A 55 11.63 6.09 -18.35
C SER A 55 10.64 6.19 -19.53
N PRO A 56 10.73 7.23 -20.36
CA PRO A 56 9.73 7.49 -21.41
C PRO A 56 9.48 6.31 -22.36
N GLU A 57 10.52 5.54 -22.65
CA GLU A 57 10.46 4.39 -23.57
C GLU A 57 9.73 3.17 -22.97
N LEU A 58 9.71 3.04 -21.64
CA LEU A 58 9.02 1.96 -20.93
C LEU A 58 7.56 2.27 -20.59
N LYS A 59 7.17 3.54 -20.64
CA LYS A 59 5.87 4.00 -20.20
C LYS A 59 4.72 3.28 -20.90
N ASN A 60 3.82 2.64 -20.13
CA ASN A 60 2.71 1.83 -20.64
C ASN A 60 1.32 2.37 -20.27
N GLY A 61 1.25 3.54 -19.63
CA GLY A 61 0.02 4.19 -19.24
C GLY A 61 -0.62 3.65 -17.94
N THR A 62 -0.01 2.65 -17.31
CA THR A 62 -0.48 2.11 -16.01
C THR A 62 0.09 2.91 -14.86
N ALA A 63 -0.71 3.07 -13.81
CA ALA A 63 -0.30 3.67 -12.55
C ALA A 63 -0.69 2.80 -11.35
N ILE A 64 0.02 2.99 -10.24
CA ILE A 64 -0.28 2.30 -9.00
C ILE A 64 -0.05 3.21 -7.78
N VAL A 65 -1.02 3.26 -6.88
CA VAL A 65 -0.86 3.83 -5.54
C VAL A 65 -0.30 2.76 -4.63
N ILE A 66 0.76 3.08 -3.86
CA ILE A 66 1.43 2.16 -2.95
C ILE A 66 1.19 2.63 -1.52
N CYS A 67 0.59 1.77 -0.70
CA CYS A 67 0.30 2.01 0.71
C CYS A 67 1.25 1.17 1.58
N PRO A 68 2.35 1.73 2.12
CA PRO A 68 3.25 0.97 2.99
C PRO A 68 2.55 0.49 4.27
N GLY A 69 3.06 -0.56 4.90
CA GLY A 69 2.62 -1.02 6.20
C GLY A 69 3.29 -0.29 7.35
N GLY A 70 2.94 -0.68 8.56
CA GLY A 70 3.50 -0.12 9.80
C GLY A 70 2.47 0.08 10.90
N GLY A 71 1.42 -0.75 10.93
CA GLY A 71 0.46 -0.80 12.03
C GLY A 71 -0.33 0.48 12.27
N PHE A 72 -0.50 1.33 11.27
CA PHE A 72 -1.10 2.67 11.38
C PHE A 72 -0.35 3.63 12.33
N MET A 73 0.84 3.27 12.77
CA MET A 73 1.70 4.05 13.66
C MET A 73 2.98 4.54 12.96
N ALA A 74 3.40 3.84 11.91
CA ALA A 74 4.52 4.18 11.05
C ALA A 74 4.21 3.79 9.59
N LEU A 75 5.09 4.18 8.66
CA LEU A 75 5.15 3.67 7.29
C LEU A 75 6.53 3.06 7.05
N SER A 76 6.61 1.81 6.67
CA SER A 76 7.84 1.13 6.21
C SER A 76 8.22 1.66 4.81
N ILE A 77 8.63 2.95 4.78
CA ILE A 77 8.65 3.76 3.56
C ILE A 77 9.66 3.27 2.53
N ALA A 78 10.77 2.67 2.94
CA ALA A 78 11.73 2.13 2.01
C ALA A 78 11.27 0.77 1.45
N SER A 79 11.18 -0.27 2.28
CA SER A 79 10.98 -1.66 1.84
C SER A 79 9.59 -1.94 1.26
N GLU A 80 8.57 -1.18 1.65
CA GLU A 80 7.17 -1.36 1.22
C GLU A 80 6.64 -0.16 0.42
N GLY A 81 7.49 0.83 0.19
CA GLY A 81 7.18 2.03 -0.58
C GLY A 81 8.14 2.25 -1.73
N THR A 82 9.30 2.87 -1.46
CA THR A 82 10.20 3.36 -2.51
C THR A 82 10.88 2.25 -3.31
N GLU A 83 11.22 1.11 -2.69
CA GLU A 83 11.82 -0.03 -3.40
C GLU A 83 10.81 -0.69 -4.34
N VAL A 84 9.57 -0.86 -3.88
CA VAL A 84 8.46 -1.35 -4.71
C VAL A 84 8.19 -0.39 -5.88
N ALA A 85 8.15 0.91 -5.61
CA ALA A 85 7.92 1.94 -6.62
C ALA A 85 9.00 1.93 -7.71
N LYS A 86 10.28 1.80 -7.32
CA LYS A 86 11.41 1.68 -8.26
C LYS A 86 11.31 0.44 -9.14
N PHE A 87 10.95 -0.71 -8.54
CA PHE A 87 10.76 -1.95 -9.29
C PHE A 87 9.66 -1.79 -10.34
N LEU A 88 8.51 -1.22 -9.96
CA LEU A 88 7.38 -1.04 -10.87
C LEU A 88 7.66 0.02 -11.94
N ALA A 89 8.38 1.09 -11.60
CA ALA A 89 8.82 2.08 -12.57
C ALA A 89 9.75 1.46 -13.64
N ALA A 90 10.63 0.54 -13.26
CA ALA A 90 11.45 -0.21 -14.21
C ALA A 90 10.64 -1.15 -15.12
N LYS A 91 9.38 -1.45 -14.76
CA LYS A 91 8.40 -2.21 -15.59
C LYS A 91 7.45 -1.30 -16.38
N GLY A 92 7.66 0.02 -16.37
CA GLY A 92 6.85 0.98 -17.13
C GLY A 92 5.63 1.54 -16.40
N VAL A 93 5.44 1.22 -15.14
CA VAL A 93 4.32 1.69 -14.30
C VAL A 93 4.71 2.98 -13.60
N THR A 94 3.85 4.00 -13.63
CA THR A 94 4.02 5.19 -12.77
C THR A 94 3.53 4.86 -11.36
N ALA A 95 4.42 4.92 -10.37
CA ALA A 95 4.10 4.55 -9.00
C ALA A 95 3.99 5.80 -8.10
N PHE A 96 3.02 5.78 -7.20
CA PHE A 96 2.71 6.84 -6.26
C PHE A 96 2.77 6.29 -4.83
N VAL A 97 3.83 6.56 -4.09
CA VAL A 97 3.95 6.14 -2.69
C VAL A 97 3.15 7.09 -1.81
N LEU A 98 2.10 6.56 -1.20
CA LEU A 98 1.21 7.31 -0.33
C LEU A 98 1.74 7.33 1.12
N LYS A 99 1.97 8.52 1.65
CA LYS A 99 2.04 8.74 3.08
C LYS A 99 0.63 9.06 3.58
N TYR A 100 -0.10 8.06 4.08
CA TYR A 100 -1.41 8.23 4.67
C TYR A 100 -1.31 8.61 6.15
N ARG A 101 -2.37 9.16 6.73
CA ARG A 101 -2.41 9.60 8.13
C ARG A 101 -2.16 8.47 9.10
N LEU A 102 -1.41 8.78 10.16
CA LEU A 102 -0.96 7.84 11.18
C LEU A 102 -1.39 8.29 12.58
N ALA A 103 -1.47 7.32 13.48
CA ALA A 103 -1.56 7.60 14.91
C ALA A 103 -0.28 8.30 15.39
N HIS A 104 -0.43 9.19 16.36
CA HIS A 104 0.69 9.86 17.00
C HIS A 104 1.57 8.87 17.76
N THR A 105 2.87 8.99 17.58
CA THR A 105 3.90 8.21 18.29
C THR A 105 5.01 9.13 18.78
N GLY A 106 5.73 8.66 19.81
CA GLY A 106 6.85 9.39 20.41
C GLY A 106 8.16 9.26 19.62
N GLU A 107 9.19 8.76 20.29
CA GLU A 107 10.56 8.71 19.73
C GLU A 107 10.77 7.52 18.78
N ASP A 108 10.25 6.34 19.12
CA ASP A 108 10.41 5.12 18.33
C ASP A 108 9.06 4.40 18.13
N ALA A 109 8.39 4.75 17.04
CA ALA A 109 7.11 4.18 16.68
C ALA A 109 7.14 2.66 16.47
N THR A 110 8.29 2.09 16.10
CA THR A 110 8.40 0.63 15.86
C THR A 110 8.43 -0.16 17.17
N GLN A 111 9.07 0.38 18.21
CA GLN A 111 9.00 -0.18 19.55
C GLN A 111 7.63 0.04 20.18
N GLU A 112 7.04 1.23 19.99
CA GLU A 112 5.69 1.53 20.48
C GLU A 112 4.64 0.62 19.82
N PHE A 113 4.77 0.35 18.51
CA PHE A 113 3.93 -0.63 17.81
C PHE A 113 4.04 -2.03 18.45
N ALA A 114 5.27 -2.52 18.66
CA ALA A 114 5.48 -3.84 19.28
C ALA A 114 4.81 -3.93 20.65
N ALA A 115 4.98 -2.89 21.49
CA ALA A 115 4.37 -2.82 22.82
C ALA A 115 2.83 -2.68 22.76
N ALA A 116 2.29 -1.94 21.80
CA ALA A 116 0.85 -1.79 21.62
C ALA A 116 0.22 -3.06 21.05
N PHE A 117 0.87 -3.70 20.07
CA PHE A 117 0.34 -4.91 19.41
C PHE A 117 0.24 -6.11 20.36
N ALA A 118 1.09 -6.17 21.38
CA ALA A 118 0.99 -7.16 22.45
C ALA A 118 -0.24 -6.97 23.37
N ASP A 119 -0.85 -5.77 23.36
CA ASP A 119 -2.06 -5.42 24.09
C ASP A 119 -3.12 -4.90 23.13
N ARG A 120 -4.07 -5.76 22.78
CA ARG A 120 -5.13 -5.43 21.80
C ARG A 120 -5.92 -4.19 22.16
N GLN A 121 -6.23 -3.95 23.44
CA GLN A 121 -7.00 -2.77 23.85
C GLN A 121 -6.20 -1.49 23.64
N LYS A 122 -4.89 -1.54 23.96
CA LYS A 122 -3.97 -0.43 23.74
C LYS A 122 -3.84 -0.11 22.25
N TYR A 123 -3.61 -1.14 21.42
CA TYR A 123 -3.52 -0.96 19.97
C TYR A 123 -4.79 -0.34 19.38
N ASP A 124 -5.96 -0.90 19.73
CA ASP A 124 -7.25 -0.38 19.26
C ASP A 124 -7.50 1.06 19.74
N ALA A 125 -7.12 1.39 20.98
CA ALA A 125 -7.24 2.75 21.50
C ALA A 125 -6.39 3.77 20.71
N MET A 126 -5.18 3.39 20.30
CA MET A 126 -4.28 4.25 19.54
C MET A 126 -4.70 4.40 18.08
N THR A 127 -5.27 3.36 17.47
CA THR A 127 -5.45 3.31 16.00
C THR A 127 -6.89 3.52 15.54
N LYS A 128 -7.90 3.32 16.40
CA LYS A 128 -9.34 3.37 16.02
C LYS A 128 -9.76 4.65 15.30
N ASN A 129 -9.18 5.79 15.65
CA ASN A 129 -9.55 7.09 15.07
C ASN A 129 -8.81 7.36 13.75
N VAL A 130 -7.61 6.80 13.57
CA VAL A 130 -6.79 7.05 12.38
C VAL A 130 -7.09 6.05 11.25
N ILE A 131 -7.53 4.84 11.55
CA ILE A 131 -7.87 3.84 10.54
C ILE A 131 -8.88 4.34 9.50
N PRO A 132 -10.01 4.98 9.90
CA PRO A 132 -10.94 5.55 8.91
C PRO A 132 -10.32 6.67 8.09
N LEU A 133 -9.41 7.45 8.68
CA LEU A 133 -8.70 8.53 7.98
C LEU A 133 -7.70 7.98 6.96
N ALA A 134 -6.93 6.94 7.32
CA ALA A 134 -6.02 6.26 6.42
C ALA A 134 -6.76 5.62 5.22
N LEU A 135 -7.94 5.04 5.45
CA LEU A 135 -8.78 4.53 4.38
C LEU A 135 -9.29 5.65 3.47
N ALA A 136 -9.73 6.78 4.04
CA ALA A 136 -10.14 7.95 3.25
C ALA A 136 -8.98 8.49 2.40
N ASP A 137 -7.76 8.48 2.94
CA ASP A 137 -6.56 8.89 2.19
C ASP A 137 -6.26 7.92 1.04
N GLY A 138 -6.45 6.61 1.22
CA GLY A 138 -6.32 5.61 0.15
C GLY A 138 -7.33 5.83 -0.97
N LEU A 139 -8.60 6.07 -0.65
CA LEU A 139 -9.65 6.40 -1.62
C LEU A 139 -9.34 7.70 -2.36
N ALA A 140 -8.95 8.75 -1.63
CA ALA A 140 -8.58 10.03 -2.19
C ALA A 140 -7.35 9.93 -3.11
N ALA A 141 -6.37 9.08 -2.77
CA ALA A 141 -5.17 8.88 -3.58
C ALA A 141 -5.49 8.27 -4.95
N VAL A 142 -6.35 7.23 -4.99
CA VAL A 142 -6.79 6.65 -6.26
C VAL A 142 -7.56 7.67 -7.08
N ALA A 143 -8.50 8.41 -6.47
CA ALA A 143 -9.27 9.46 -7.15
C ALA A 143 -8.36 10.56 -7.69
N TYR A 144 -7.39 11.03 -6.88
CA TYR A 144 -6.42 12.05 -7.28
C TYR A 144 -5.60 11.62 -8.51
N VAL A 145 -5.03 10.40 -8.48
CA VAL A 145 -4.23 9.89 -9.60
C VAL A 145 -5.07 9.74 -10.86
N ARG A 146 -6.32 9.28 -10.76
CA ARG A 146 -7.26 9.19 -11.90
C ARG A 146 -7.63 10.56 -12.48
N GLN A 147 -7.88 11.54 -11.61
CA GLN A 147 -8.24 12.90 -12.01
C GLN A 147 -7.09 13.61 -12.75
N HIS A 148 -5.86 13.40 -12.30
CA HIS A 148 -4.65 14.01 -12.85
C HIS A 148 -3.90 13.11 -13.85
N ALA A 149 -4.51 12.02 -14.31
CA ALA A 149 -3.85 10.98 -15.13
C ALA A 149 -3.17 11.53 -16.38
N SER A 150 -3.79 12.51 -17.07
CA SER A 150 -3.23 13.14 -18.28
C SER A 150 -1.91 13.87 -18.04
N GLU A 151 -1.70 14.44 -16.85
CA GLU A 151 -0.46 15.16 -16.48
C GLU A 151 0.77 14.24 -16.48
N TRP A 152 0.54 12.97 -16.20
CA TRP A 152 1.60 11.95 -16.15
C TRP A 152 1.54 10.96 -17.32
N GLY A 153 0.60 11.18 -18.31
CA GLY A 153 0.38 10.27 -19.43
C GLY A 153 -0.03 8.88 -19.00
N ILE A 154 -0.92 8.80 -18.01
CA ILE A 154 -1.55 7.62 -17.46
C ILE A 154 -2.96 7.49 -18.06
N SER A 155 -3.42 6.24 -18.26
CA SER A 155 -4.83 5.97 -18.52
C SER A 155 -5.59 5.95 -17.19
N PRO A 156 -6.66 6.76 -17.01
CA PRO A 156 -7.43 6.75 -15.78
C PRO A 156 -8.07 5.39 -15.47
N ASP A 157 -8.24 4.53 -16.48
CA ASP A 157 -8.78 3.18 -16.32
C ASP A 157 -7.70 2.12 -16.05
N LYS A 158 -6.42 2.53 -15.93
CA LYS A 158 -5.29 1.67 -15.55
C LYS A 158 -4.63 2.09 -14.24
N VAL A 159 -5.40 2.66 -13.31
CA VAL A 159 -4.91 3.06 -11.98
C VAL A 159 -5.26 1.99 -10.96
N GLY A 160 -4.25 1.31 -10.42
CA GLY A 160 -4.40 0.30 -9.35
C GLY A 160 -3.92 0.79 -7.99
N ILE A 161 -4.05 -0.09 -7.00
CA ILE A 161 -3.57 0.14 -5.64
C ILE A 161 -2.95 -1.13 -5.07
N ILE A 162 -1.81 -0.99 -4.40
CA ILE A 162 -1.14 -2.06 -3.65
C ILE A 162 -0.88 -1.61 -2.22
N GLY A 163 -0.99 -2.53 -1.27
CA GLY A 163 -0.65 -2.21 0.10
C GLY A 163 -0.13 -3.39 0.90
N PHE A 164 0.59 -3.06 1.95
CA PHE A 164 1.35 -3.98 2.79
C PHE A 164 0.85 -3.90 4.24
N SER A 165 0.59 -5.03 4.89
CA SER A 165 0.17 -5.05 6.31
C SER A 165 -0.98 -4.06 6.58
N ALA A 166 -0.79 -3.04 7.42
CA ALA A 166 -1.76 -1.97 7.64
C ALA A 166 -2.18 -1.27 6.33
N GLY A 167 -1.24 -0.97 5.42
CA GLY A 167 -1.52 -0.49 4.07
C GLY A 167 -2.30 -1.51 3.22
N GLY A 168 -2.11 -2.81 3.46
CA GLY A 168 -2.91 -3.88 2.88
C GLY A 168 -4.37 -3.83 3.33
N PHE A 169 -4.62 -3.51 4.59
CA PHE A 169 -5.98 -3.26 5.09
C PHE A 169 -6.61 -2.00 4.48
N VAL A 170 -5.82 -0.91 4.29
CA VAL A 170 -6.27 0.27 3.54
C VAL A 170 -6.67 -0.13 2.13
N THR A 171 -5.80 -0.85 1.44
CA THR A 171 -5.99 -1.31 0.06
C THR A 171 -7.21 -2.21 -0.11
N ALA A 172 -7.38 -3.20 0.76
CA ALA A 172 -8.56 -4.06 0.76
C ALA A 172 -9.84 -3.27 1.09
N GLY A 173 -9.74 -2.27 1.98
CA GLY A 173 -10.83 -1.35 2.29
C GLY A 173 -11.24 -0.50 1.09
N VAL A 174 -10.27 0.02 0.32
CA VAL A 174 -10.51 0.73 -0.95
C VAL A 174 -11.22 -0.19 -1.94
N ALA A 175 -10.79 -1.45 -2.06
CA ALA A 175 -11.37 -2.42 -2.99
C ALA A 175 -12.84 -2.77 -2.75
N VAL A 176 -13.42 -2.41 -1.59
CA VAL A 176 -14.82 -2.69 -1.25
C VAL A 176 -15.64 -1.42 -0.91
N ARG A 177 -15.00 -0.23 -0.87
CA ARG A 177 -15.67 1.03 -0.45
C ARG A 177 -15.48 2.19 -1.41
N TYR A 178 -14.98 1.92 -2.62
CA TYR A 178 -14.79 2.96 -3.63
C TYR A 178 -16.11 3.57 -4.10
N ALA A 179 -16.03 4.83 -4.53
CA ALA A 179 -16.99 5.49 -5.42
C ALA A 179 -16.45 5.40 -6.86
N PRO A 180 -17.23 5.71 -7.89
CA PRO A 180 -16.80 5.62 -9.30
C PRO A 180 -15.46 6.30 -9.59
N GLU A 181 -15.22 7.47 -8.99
CA GLU A 181 -13.99 8.26 -9.15
C GLU A 181 -12.77 7.64 -8.45
N SER A 182 -12.97 6.87 -7.37
CA SER A 182 -11.92 6.22 -6.58
C SER A 182 -11.82 4.70 -6.82
N ARG A 183 -12.54 4.17 -7.84
CA ARG A 183 -12.50 2.74 -8.16
C ARG A 183 -11.13 2.36 -8.76
N PRO A 184 -10.36 1.47 -8.11
CA PRO A 184 -9.11 0.99 -8.68
C PRO A 184 -9.38 0.00 -9.83
N ALA A 185 -8.50 -0.02 -10.83
CA ALA A 185 -8.55 -0.97 -11.94
C ALA A 185 -8.11 -2.38 -11.51
N PHE A 186 -7.19 -2.46 -10.56
CA PHE A 186 -6.68 -3.68 -9.95
C PHE A 186 -6.22 -3.41 -8.53
N VAL A 187 -6.10 -4.46 -7.73
CA VAL A 187 -5.74 -4.38 -6.32
C VAL A 187 -4.69 -5.43 -5.99
N ALA A 188 -3.71 -5.08 -5.16
CA ALA A 188 -2.79 -6.05 -4.60
C ALA A 188 -2.68 -5.89 -3.08
N VAL A 189 -2.83 -7.01 -2.35
CA VAL A 189 -2.77 -7.04 -0.88
C VAL A 189 -1.65 -7.97 -0.44
N ILE A 190 -0.64 -7.43 0.21
CA ILE A 190 0.52 -8.17 0.67
C ILE A 190 0.48 -8.27 2.20
N TYR A 191 0.41 -9.51 2.71
CA TYR A 191 0.23 -9.87 4.13
C TYR A 191 -0.76 -8.96 4.88
N GLY A 192 -1.91 -8.75 4.23
CA GLY A 192 -3.02 -7.93 4.75
C GLY A 192 -4.36 -8.67 4.64
N GLY A 193 -5.46 -7.96 4.81
CA GLY A 193 -6.79 -8.52 4.73
C GLY A 193 -7.88 -7.46 4.79
N LEU A 194 -9.13 -7.89 4.89
CA LEU A 194 -10.26 -6.99 5.12
C LEU A 194 -10.47 -6.74 6.62
N MET A 195 -10.70 -5.50 6.96
CA MET A 195 -11.29 -5.16 8.25
C MET A 195 -12.80 -5.41 8.17
N ARG A 196 -13.26 -6.39 8.92
CA ARG A 196 -14.65 -6.82 9.20
C ARG A 196 -15.69 -6.64 8.08
N GLU A 197 -16.59 -7.62 7.99
CA GLU A 197 -17.91 -7.64 7.33
C GLU A 197 -18.16 -6.62 6.19
N SER A 198 -17.40 -6.76 5.11
CA SER A 198 -17.64 -6.01 3.88
C SER A 198 -18.06 -6.97 2.79
N SER A 199 -19.13 -6.67 2.08
CA SER A 199 -19.49 -7.38 0.85
C SER A 199 -18.52 -7.00 -0.27
N VAL A 200 -18.25 -7.95 -1.17
CA VAL A 200 -17.50 -7.68 -2.39
C VAL A 200 -18.47 -7.02 -3.40
N PRO A 201 -18.14 -5.82 -3.92
CA PRO A 201 -19.01 -5.16 -4.91
C PRO A 201 -19.17 -6.00 -6.19
N PRO A 202 -20.31 -5.86 -6.90
CA PRO A 202 -20.53 -6.59 -8.15
C PRO A 202 -19.51 -6.28 -9.25
N ASP A 203 -18.87 -5.12 -9.21
CA ASP A 203 -17.84 -4.66 -10.14
C ASP A 203 -16.45 -4.58 -9.48
N ALA A 204 -16.21 -5.35 -8.40
CA ALA A 204 -14.93 -5.38 -7.71
C ALA A 204 -13.78 -5.72 -8.68
N PRO A 205 -12.63 -5.05 -8.52
CA PRO A 205 -11.46 -5.24 -9.38
C PRO A 205 -10.82 -6.62 -9.19
N PRO A 206 -10.03 -7.11 -10.17
CA PRO A 206 -9.18 -8.27 -9.98
C PRO A 206 -8.17 -8.01 -8.85
N MET A 207 -7.80 -9.08 -8.10
CA MET A 207 -6.97 -8.96 -6.91
C MET A 207 -5.81 -9.95 -6.91
N PHE A 208 -4.61 -9.43 -6.60
CA PHE A 208 -3.43 -10.21 -6.28
C PHE A 208 -3.19 -10.21 -4.77
N ILE A 209 -2.83 -11.37 -4.20
CA ILE A 209 -2.58 -11.53 -2.77
C ILE A 209 -1.28 -12.31 -2.56
N ALA A 210 -0.42 -11.86 -1.67
CA ALA A 210 0.76 -12.62 -1.24
C ALA A 210 0.94 -12.55 0.28
N ALA A 211 1.24 -13.69 0.90
CA ALA A 211 1.48 -13.80 2.33
C ALA A 211 2.39 -15.00 2.65
N ALA A 212 2.86 -15.08 3.89
CA ALA A 212 3.63 -16.22 4.39
C ALA A 212 2.85 -16.98 5.47
N THR A 213 2.94 -18.31 5.45
CA THR A 213 2.26 -19.19 6.44
C THR A 213 2.82 -18.96 7.84
N ASP A 214 4.11 -18.63 7.95
CA ASP A 214 4.80 -18.38 9.21
C ASP A 214 4.77 -16.90 9.64
N ASP A 215 3.77 -16.16 9.17
CA ASP A 215 3.53 -14.75 9.56
C ASP A 215 3.40 -14.66 11.10
N ASN A 216 4.37 -14.03 11.73
CA ASN A 216 4.48 -13.92 13.19
C ASN A 216 3.49 -12.93 13.83
N LEU A 217 2.77 -12.14 13.03
CA LEU A 217 1.63 -11.33 13.47
C LEU A 217 0.29 -12.08 13.32
N GLY A 218 0.31 -13.30 12.77
CA GLY A 218 -0.88 -14.14 12.62
C GLY A 218 -1.86 -13.66 11.55
N LEU A 219 -1.39 -12.92 10.52
CA LEU A 219 -2.25 -12.36 9.47
C LEU A 219 -2.44 -13.27 8.25
N ALA A 220 -1.74 -14.42 8.16
CA ALA A 220 -1.92 -15.37 7.07
C ALA A 220 -3.40 -15.81 6.87
N PRO A 221 -4.20 -16.11 7.93
CA PRO A 221 -5.62 -16.42 7.77
C PRO A 221 -6.44 -15.28 7.17
N ALA A 222 -6.08 -14.01 7.44
CA ALA A 222 -6.78 -12.86 6.88
C ALA A 222 -6.58 -12.74 5.36
N SER A 223 -5.37 -13.06 4.86
CA SER A 223 -5.06 -13.10 3.43
C SER A 223 -5.80 -14.24 2.72
N ILE A 224 -5.90 -15.42 3.35
CA ILE A 224 -6.67 -16.56 2.83
C ILE A 224 -8.16 -16.21 2.77
N ALA A 225 -8.73 -15.68 3.84
CA ALA A 225 -10.13 -15.29 3.89
C ALA A 225 -10.49 -14.20 2.86
N LEU A 226 -9.55 -13.31 2.55
CA LEU A 226 -9.72 -12.31 1.50
C LEU A 226 -9.83 -12.97 0.12
N TYR A 227 -8.95 -13.93 -0.19
CA TYR A 227 -9.01 -14.72 -1.43
C TYR A 227 -10.34 -15.50 -1.55
N GLU A 228 -10.72 -16.24 -0.51
CA GLU A 228 -11.97 -16.99 -0.48
C GLU A 228 -13.19 -16.08 -0.71
N LYS A 229 -13.18 -14.89 -0.12
CA LYS A 229 -14.26 -13.92 -0.28
C LYS A 229 -14.37 -13.39 -1.71
N TRP A 230 -13.24 -13.14 -2.38
CA TRP A 230 -13.21 -12.70 -3.79
C TRP A 230 -13.70 -13.78 -4.73
N THR A 231 -13.21 -15.01 -4.56
CA THR A 231 -13.59 -16.16 -5.39
C THR A 231 -15.05 -16.57 -5.18
N ALA A 232 -15.56 -16.51 -3.94
CA ALA A 232 -16.98 -16.73 -3.64
C ALA A 232 -17.90 -15.70 -4.32
N ALA A 233 -17.40 -14.46 -4.51
CA ALA A 233 -18.08 -13.41 -5.28
C ALA A 233 -17.87 -13.53 -6.80
N GLN A 234 -17.23 -14.60 -7.28
CA GLN A 234 -16.90 -14.84 -8.70
C GLN A 234 -16.02 -13.74 -9.31
N LYS A 235 -15.10 -13.17 -8.51
CA LYS A 235 -14.11 -12.19 -8.96
C LYS A 235 -12.75 -12.82 -9.16
N SER A 236 -11.99 -12.31 -10.16
CA SER A 236 -10.61 -12.74 -10.39
C SER A 236 -9.77 -12.46 -9.15
N ALA A 237 -9.08 -13.50 -8.65
CA ALA A 237 -8.15 -13.39 -7.54
C ALA A 237 -7.03 -14.42 -7.71
N GLU A 238 -5.80 -13.98 -7.40
CA GLU A 238 -4.61 -14.85 -7.35
C GLU A 238 -3.98 -14.77 -5.97
N LEU A 239 -3.66 -15.92 -5.36
CA LEU A 239 -3.08 -16.02 -4.03
C LEU A 239 -1.75 -16.78 -4.06
N HIS A 240 -0.69 -16.16 -3.56
CA HIS A 240 0.61 -16.79 -3.31
C HIS A 240 0.86 -16.93 -1.81
N MET A 241 0.81 -18.15 -1.30
CA MET A 241 1.14 -18.49 0.08
C MET A 241 2.52 -19.14 0.16
N TYR A 242 3.47 -18.43 0.72
CA TYR A 242 4.83 -18.92 0.93
C TYR A 242 4.93 -19.64 2.28
N ALA A 243 5.66 -20.76 2.33
CA ALA A 243 5.84 -21.51 3.57
C ALA A 243 6.63 -20.69 4.61
N LYS A 244 7.58 -19.87 4.15
CA LYS A 244 8.46 -19.04 4.94
C LYS A 244 8.52 -17.62 4.40
N GLY A 245 8.68 -16.64 5.28
CA GLY A 245 8.77 -15.22 4.95
C GLY A 245 8.54 -14.33 6.18
N GLY A 246 7.82 -14.85 7.16
CA GLY A 246 7.38 -14.05 8.31
C GLY A 246 6.42 -12.93 7.90
N HIS A 247 6.28 -11.92 8.75
CA HIS A 247 5.55 -10.69 8.43
C HIS A 247 6.51 -9.60 7.97
N GLY A 248 6.09 -8.77 6.99
CA GLY A 248 6.85 -7.59 6.59
C GLY A 248 8.07 -7.88 5.70
N PHE A 249 8.02 -8.92 4.87
CA PHE A 249 9.13 -9.23 3.95
C PHE A 249 9.38 -8.11 2.91
N GLY A 250 8.37 -7.33 2.50
CA GLY A 250 8.53 -6.19 1.60
C GLY A 250 9.21 -6.55 0.28
N ALA A 251 9.95 -5.59 -0.31
CA ALA A 251 10.75 -5.81 -1.51
C ALA A 251 12.24 -6.07 -1.20
N ARG A 252 12.59 -6.35 0.06
CA ARG A 252 13.97 -6.64 0.43
C ARG A 252 14.34 -8.09 0.13
N PRO A 253 15.58 -8.38 -0.28
CA PRO A 253 16.05 -9.74 -0.46
C PRO A 253 16.29 -10.43 0.91
N HIS A 254 15.75 -11.63 1.06
CA HIS A 254 15.92 -12.52 2.21
C HIS A 254 16.59 -13.84 1.82
N ASN A 255 16.86 -14.04 0.51
CA ASN A 255 17.38 -15.27 -0.10
C ASN A 255 16.44 -16.48 0.11
N ILE A 256 15.14 -16.25 0.06
CA ILE A 256 14.08 -17.24 0.15
C ILE A 256 12.99 -16.98 -0.90
N PRO A 257 12.09 -17.94 -1.16
CA PRO A 257 11.11 -17.82 -2.26
C PRO A 257 10.21 -16.58 -2.20
N THR A 258 9.98 -15.99 -1.02
CA THR A 258 9.22 -14.73 -0.90
C THR A 258 9.85 -13.56 -1.66
N ASP A 259 11.15 -13.58 -1.94
CA ASP A 259 11.82 -12.51 -2.68
C ASP A 259 11.24 -12.35 -4.10
N HIS A 260 10.61 -13.40 -4.63
CA HIS A 260 10.01 -13.44 -5.97
C HIS A 260 8.52 -13.05 -6.00
N TRP A 261 7.93 -12.65 -4.89
CA TRP A 261 6.52 -12.25 -4.90
C TRP A 261 6.25 -11.09 -5.86
N ILE A 262 7.18 -10.15 -5.95
CA ILE A 262 7.04 -8.96 -6.79
C ILE A 262 7.17 -9.27 -8.28
N ASP A 263 7.96 -10.29 -8.64
CA ASP A 263 8.03 -10.81 -10.01
C ASP A 263 6.71 -11.50 -10.38
N ARG A 264 6.12 -12.30 -9.47
CA ARG A 264 4.79 -12.92 -9.67
C ARG A 264 3.71 -11.84 -9.84
N PHE A 265 3.77 -10.77 -9.06
CA PHE A 265 2.87 -9.63 -9.22
C PHE A 265 3.03 -8.96 -10.60
N ALA A 266 4.24 -8.76 -11.08
CA ALA A 266 4.48 -8.20 -12.42
C ALA A 266 3.95 -9.14 -13.53
N GLU A 267 4.14 -10.45 -13.42
CA GLU A 267 3.57 -11.44 -14.35
C GLU A 267 2.04 -11.42 -14.34
N TRP A 268 1.44 -11.31 -13.15
CA TRP A 268 0.00 -11.18 -13.01
C TRP A 268 -0.52 -9.88 -13.64
N LEU A 269 0.16 -8.74 -13.44
CA LEU A 269 -0.18 -7.48 -14.10
C LEU A 269 -0.10 -7.59 -15.64
N GLN A 270 0.85 -8.37 -16.16
CA GLN A 270 0.96 -8.63 -17.59
C GLN A 270 -0.20 -9.50 -18.09
N LEU A 271 -0.57 -10.55 -17.36
CA LEU A 271 -1.69 -11.43 -17.64
C LEU A 271 -3.01 -10.66 -17.70
N GLU A 272 -3.25 -9.76 -16.74
CA GLU A 272 -4.44 -8.91 -16.66
C GLU A 272 -4.41 -7.71 -17.64
N GLY A 273 -3.36 -7.55 -18.45
CA GLY A 273 -3.25 -6.53 -19.50
C GLY A 273 -2.79 -5.15 -19.03
N PHE A 274 -2.29 -5.03 -17.80
CA PHE A 274 -1.82 -3.76 -17.24
C PHE A 274 -0.37 -3.41 -17.59
N LEU A 275 0.48 -4.36 -18.02
CA LEU A 275 1.85 -4.09 -18.46
C LEU A 275 2.02 -4.09 -19.99
N ASN A 276 0.98 -4.34 -20.74
CA ASN A 276 1.04 -4.31 -22.20
C ASN A 276 1.04 -2.85 -22.72
N LYS A 277 1.89 -2.59 -23.72
CA LYS A 277 1.91 -1.32 -24.45
C LYS A 277 0.72 -1.21 -25.40
#